data_cc672f8170734209e9251e60125cdfd6
#
_entry.id   cc672f8170734209e9251e60125cdfd6
#
_cell.length_a   1.000
_cell.length_b   1.000
_cell.length_c   1.000
_cell.angle_alpha   90.00
_cell.angle_beta   90.00
_cell.angle_gamma   90.00
#
_symmetry.space_group_name_H-M   'P 1'
#
loop_
_entity.id
_entity.type
_entity.pdbx_description
1 polymer ?
#
loop_
_entity_poly.entity_id
_entity_poly.type
_entity_poly.pdbx_seq_one_letter_code
_entity_poly.pdbx_strand_id
1 'polypeptide(L)'
;MEETGAAIETPLAALHKSAGAAMGAWFGCVLPDYWTDPREEQEFARQSVALIDKNCRAYLSFTGPDRARYLNAILTNDIKTLSAGQGNVSLLLNPQGHILAEIETYAQPESLFCVSYAMIRERLIEVVEKYIIMDDVTLTDETQRFGTLAMEGPRAAAVAQALAGIDLSALVKLGRVETTVASIPCQITKRSPGGVAGCEFLAERAKLANLWQVLSESVKEHGGGPMGYEALSAQRLAQGVPWYGYDFGEKQIPQEAGLEVSHISFTKGCYTGQEIVERVRSRGQVNRRRVDLIFDDAGVPAPGETLTVDGKEVGSVTRAAIPSFLSYAIGMGYVRRDHNALGSRLNWSGGTAVVSKFPEALAETPSAK
;
A
#
# COMPACT_ATOMS: atom_id res chain seq x y z
N MET A 1 -16.58 1.01 -10.41
CA MET A 1 -17.34 1.39 -9.19
C MET A 1 -17.76 2.84 -9.37
N GLU A 2 -19.04 3.10 -9.50
CA GLU A 2 -19.56 4.48 -9.45
C GLU A 2 -19.54 4.92 -8.00
N GLU A 3 -18.65 5.85 -7.66
CA GLU A 3 -18.60 6.50 -6.36
C GLU A 3 -19.71 7.54 -6.27
N THR A 4 -20.78 7.22 -5.56
CA THR A 4 -21.87 8.15 -5.23
C THR A 4 -21.70 8.82 -3.84
N GLY A 5 -20.50 8.83 -3.28
CA GLY A 5 -20.18 9.52 -2.03
C GLY A 5 -19.24 10.71 -2.25
N ALA A 6 -19.42 11.82 -1.51
CA ALA A 6 -18.45 12.90 -1.49
C ALA A 6 -17.10 12.35 -1.01
N ALA A 7 -16.03 12.62 -1.75
CA ALA A 7 -14.68 12.16 -1.39
C ALA A 7 -14.29 12.70 0.00
N ILE A 8 -13.75 11.84 0.85
CA ILE A 8 -13.37 12.17 2.24
C ILE A 8 -12.11 13.05 2.19
N GLU A 9 -12.18 14.28 2.67
CA GLU A 9 -10.97 15.12 2.78
C GLU A 9 -10.04 14.62 3.91
N THR A 10 -8.74 14.67 3.64
CA THR A 10 -7.73 14.48 4.70
C THR A 10 -7.92 15.51 5.83
N PRO A 11 -7.67 15.15 7.11
CA PRO A 11 -7.71 16.12 8.20
C PRO A 11 -6.72 17.27 8.05
N LEU A 12 -5.75 17.14 7.13
CA LEU A 12 -4.73 18.13 6.84
C LEU A 12 -5.04 18.98 5.58
N ALA A 13 -6.23 18.84 4.98
CA ALA A 13 -6.57 19.48 3.71
C ALA A 13 -6.34 21.01 3.71
N ALA A 14 -6.76 21.71 4.77
CA ALA A 14 -6.56 23.15 4.88
C ALA A 14 -5.07 23.52 4.95
N LEU A 15 -4.28 22.75 5.71
CA LEU A 15 -2.83 22.94 5.85
C LEU A 15 -2.13 22.71 4.51
N HIS A 16 -2.45 21.63 3.80
CA HIS A 16 -1.85 21.33 2.50
C HIS A 16 -2.20 22.38 1.44
N LYS A 17 -3.47 22.76 1.35
CA LYS A 17 -3.93 23.82 0.43
C LYS A 17 -3.23 25.14 0.71
N SER A 18 -3.06 25.53 1.98
CA SER A 18 -2.34 26.76 2.36
C SER A 18 -0.84 26.69 2.05
N ALA A 19 -0.26 25.50 2.02
CA ALA A 19 1.12 25.24 1.63
C ALA A 19 1.30 25.07 0.11
N GLY A 20 0.26 25.30 -0.70
CA GLY A 20 0.33 25.26 -2.16
C GLY A 20 0.14 23.89 -2.79
N ALA A 21 -0.30 22.88 -2.03
CA ALA A 21 -0.56 21.56 -2.59
C ALA A 21 -1.72 21.57 -3.60
N ALA A 22 -1.51 20.96 -4.74
CA ALA A 22 -2.59 20.48 -5.60
C ALA A 22 -3.20 19.23 -4.95
N MET A 23 -4.53 19.18 -4.92
CA MET A 23 -5.24 18.08 -4.27
C MET A 23 -5.91 17.20 -5.31
N GLY A 24 -5.78 15.87 -5.15
CA GLY A 24 -6.34 14.87 -6.06
C GLY A 24 -7.13 13.78 -5.34
N ALA A 25 -7.80 12.95 -6.11
CA ALA A 25 -8.59 11.82 -5.58
C ALA A 25 -7.74 10.54 -5.53
N TRP A 26 -7.45 10.06 -4.32
CA TRP A 26 -6.67 8.86 -4.07
C TRP A 26 -7.33 7.99 -3.00
N PHE A 27 -7.54 6.71 -3.30
CA PHE A 27 -8.16 5.75 -2.38
C PHE A 27 -9.51 6.21 -1.81
N GLY A 28 -10.32 6.92 -2.63
CA GLY A 28 -11.59 7.50 -2.20
C GLY A 28 -11.46 8.72 -1.30
N CYS A 29 -10.26 9.26 -1.13
CA CYS A 29 -9.98 10.44 -0.32
C CYS A 29 -9.39 11.57 -1.17
N VAL A 30 -9.59 12.83 -0.73
CA VAL A 30 -8.90 13.99 -1.29
C VAL A 30 -7.59 14.17 -0.55
N LEU A 31 -6.48 13.94 -1.24
CA LEU A 31 -5.11 13.94 -0.72
C LEU A 31 -4.20 14.82 -1.59
N PRO A 32 -3.01 15.21 -1.13
CA PRO A 32 -2.07 15.93 -1.96
C PRO A 32 -1.65 15.11 -3.19
N ASP A 33 -1.89 15.66 -4.37
CA ASP A 33 -1.37 15.13 -5.62
C ASP A 33 0.11 15.45 -5.75
N TYR A 34 0.45 16.72 -5.56
CA TYR A 34 1.81 17.26 -5.55
C TYR A 34 1.85 18.66 -4.90
N TRP A 35 3.03 19.13 -4.50
CA TRP A 35 3.33 20.52 -4.10
C TRP A 35 4.20 21.23 -5.13
N THR A 36 5.08 20.47 -5.79
CA THR A 36 6.00 20.96 -6.83
C THR A 36 5.92 20.01 -8.03
N ASP A 37 6.97 19.87 -8.82
CA ASP A 37 7.03 18.85 -9.86
C ASP A 37 7.09 17.46 -9.19
N PRO A 38 6.19 16.52 -9.51
CA PRO A 38 6.22 15.16 -8.98
C PRO A 38 7.57 14.44 -9.15
N ARG A 39 8.34 14.80 -10.17
CA ARG A 39 9.68 14.24 -10.38
C ARG A 39 10.67 14.74 -9.32
N GLU A 40 10.61 16.01 -8.94
CA GLU A 40 11.42 16.58 -7.85
C GLU A 40 11.03 15.97 -6.50
N GLU A 41 9.73 15.80 -6.26
CA GLU A 41 9.24 15.18 -5.02
C GLU A 41 9.68 13.72 -4.89
N GLN A 42 9.74 12.98 -5.99
CA GLN A 42 10.26 11.61 -6.00
C GLN A 42 11.75 11.55 -5.61
N GLU A 43 12.54 12.56 -5.98
CA GLU A 43 13.95 12.63 -5.60
C GLU A 43 14.15 12.77 -4.09
N PHE A 44 13.20 13.36 -3.34
CA PHE A 44 13.25 13.34 -1.87
C PHE A 44 13.26 11.91 -1.32
N ALA A 45 12.39 11.04 -1.81
CA ALA A 45 12.36 9.63 -1.40
C ALA A 45 13.58 8.84 -1.88
N ARG A 46 14.18 9.22 -3.01
CA ARG A 46 15.35 8.55 -3.56
C ARG A 46 16.66 8.96 -2.88
N GLN A 47 16.85 10.24 -2.59
CA GLN A 47 18.15 10.80 -2.18
C GLN A 47 18.20 11.20 -0.71
N SER A 48 17.04 11.46 -0.10
CA SER A 48 16.97 11.95 1.27
C SER A 48 15.79 11.35 2.03
N VAL A 49 14.73 12.10 2.26
CA VAL A 49 13.52 11.68 2.96
C VAL A 49 12.30 12.45 2.44
N ALA A 50 11.26 11.75 2.07
CA ALA A 50 9.96 12.31 1.72
C ALA A 50 8.97 12.18 2.87
N LEU A 51 8.11 13.19 3.08
CA LEU A 51 7.00 13.18 4.04
C LEU A 51 5.67 13.06 3.29
N ILE A 52 4.83 12.11 3.70
CA ILE A 52 3.63 11.71 2.97
C ILE A 52 2.42 11.72 3.91
N ASP A 53 1.32 12.31 3.46
CA ASP A 53 0.01 12.18 4.12
C ASP A 53 -0.64 10.85 3.75
N LYS A 54 -0.86 9.97 4.75
CA LYS A 54 -1.46 8.63 4.58
C LYS A 54 -2.90 8.54 5.11
N ASN A 55 -3.62 9.65 5.21
CA ASN A 55 -4.98 9.70 5.77
C ASN A 55 -6.07 9.20 4.80
N CYS A 56 -5.74 8.19 3.99
CA CYS A 56 -6.68 7.34 3.24
C CYS A 56 -6.93 6.00 3.95
N ARG A 57 -6.59 5.89 5.23
CA ARG A 57 -6.68 4.65 6.01
C ARG A 57 -7.95 4.58 6.83
N ALA A 58 -8.45 3.35 7.02
CA ALA A 58 -9.45 2.98 8.02
C ALA A 58 -8.77 2.21 9.16
N TYR A 59 -9.19 2.47 10.38
CA TYR A 59 -8.61 1.89 11.59
C TYR A 59 -9.69 1.18 12.38
N LEU A 60 -9.51 -0.12 12.61
CA LEU A 60 -10.45 -0.97 13.35
C LEU A 60 -9.72 -1.62 14.52
N SER A 61 -10.31 -1.57 15.70
CA SER A 61 -9.80 -2.25 16.90
C SER A 61 -10.69 -3.43 17.25
N PHE A 62 -10.07 -4.58 17.50
CA PHE A 62 -10.75 -5.80 17.94
C PHE A 62 -10.29 -6.13 19.36
N THR A 63 -11.21 -6.16 20.32
CA THR A 63 -11.00 -6.56 21.72
C THR A 63 -11.78 -7.83 22.04
N GLY A 64 -11.65 -8.34 23.26
CA GLY A 64 -12.27 -9.59 23.69
C GLY A 64 -11.31 -10.80 23.58
N PRO A 65 -11.59 -11.86 24.37
CA PRO A 65 -10.70 -13.04 24.45
C PRO A 65 -10.60 -13.82 23.14
N ASP A 66 -11.63 -13.79 22.30
CA ASP A 66 -11.67 -14.53 21.04
C ASP A 66 -11.07 -13.78 19.85
N ARG A 67 -10.63 -12.52 19.99
CA ARG A 67 -10.16 -11.65 18.89
C ARG A 67 -9.12 -12.30 17.99
N ALA A 68 -8.13 -13.01 18.57
CA ALA A 68 -7.07 -13.66 17.80
C ALA A 68 -7.60 -14.90 17.05
N ARG A 69 -8.47 -15.70 17.67
CA ARG A 69 -9.12 -16.84 17.04
C ARG A 69 -10.00 -16.39 15.89
N TYR A 70 -10.82 -15.39 16.14
CA TYR A 70 -11.76 -14.84 15.17
C TYR A 70 -11.03 -14.28 13.93
N LEU A 71 -10.11 -13.31 14.10
CA LEU A 71 -9.37 -12.75 12.97
C LEU A 71 -8.54 -13.80 12.24
N ASN A 72 -7.98 -14.76 12.95
CA ASN A 72 -7.26 -15.86 12.33
C ASN A 72 -8.18 -16.75 11.46
N ALA A 73 -9.47 -16.83 11.73
CA ALA A 73 -10.41 -17.64 10.94
C ALA A 73 -10.89 -16.92 9.66
N ILE A 74 -10.78 -15.61 9.57
CA ILE A 74 -11.24 -14.85 8.41
C ILE A 74 -10.10 -14.27 7.56
N LEU A 75 -8.90 -14.07 8.11
CA LEU A 75 -7.75 -13.50 7.41
C LEU A 75 -6.79 -14.58 6.92
N THR A 76 -6.10 -14.32 5.83
CA THR A 76 -5.23 -15.28 5.14
C THR A 76 -3.88 -15.50 5.83
N ASN A 77 -3.38 -14.57 6.64
CA ASN A 77 -2.10 -14.73 7.34
C ASN A 77 -2.31 -15.17 8.80
N ASP A 78 -1.24 -15.58 9.47
CA ASP A 78 -1.30 -16.09 10.85
C ASP A 78 -1.35 -14.92 11.85
N ILE A 79 -2.49 -14.78 12.51
CA ILE A 79 -2.73 -13.74 13.52
C ILE A 79 -2.36 -14.22 14.93
N LYS A 80 -2.46 -15.56 15.18
CA LYS A 80 -2.25 -16.12 16.51
C LYS A 80 -0.80 -16.08 16.98
N THR A 81 0.14 -16.02 16.03
CA THR A 81 1.59 -15.99 16.34
C THR A 81 2.12 -14.59 16.56
N LEU A 82 1.30 -13.55 16.36
CA LEU A 82 1.71 -12.16 16.58
C LEU A 82 1.86 -11.87 18.08
N SER A 83 3.04 -11.41 18.46
CA SER A 83 3.31 -10.83 19.78
C SER A 83 3.07 -9.32 19.78
N ALA A 84 2.84 -8.74 20.95
CA ALA A 84 2.67 -7.29 21.11
C ALA A 84 3.82 -6.51 20.42
N GLY A 85 3.47 -5.48 19.65
CA GLY A 85 4.41 -4.70 18.84
C GLY A 85 4.75 -5.34 17.48
N GLN A 86 4.24 -6.51 17.16
CA GLN A 86 4.38 -7.14 15.84
C GLN A 86 3.14 -6.95 14.99
N GLY A 87 3.33 -6.96 13.68
CA GLY A 87 2.23 -6.93 12.72
C GLY A 87 2.50 -7.81 11.51
N ASN A 88 1.44 -8.12 10.78
CA ASN A 88 1.50 -8.74 9.47
C ASN A 88 0.48 -8.10 8.51
N VAL A 89 0.60 -8.45 7.24
CA VAL A 89 -0.39 -8.11 6.22
C VAL A 89 -1.12 -9.36 5.79
N SER A 90 -2.43 -9.25 5.64
CA SER A 90 -3.34 -10.33 5.29
C SER A 90 -4.32 -9.87 4.21
N LEU A 91 -5.01 -10.82 3.62
CA LEU A 91 -6.18 -10.57 2.78
C LEU A 91 -7.44 -11.07 3.50
N LEU A 92 -8.52 -10.34 3.36
CA LEU A 92 -9.87 -10.83 3.59
C LEU A 92 -10.40 -11.31 2.25
N LEU A 93 -10.82 -12.56 2.17
CA LEU A 93 -11.35 -13.18 0.94
C LEU A 93 -12.84 -13.47 1.07
N ASN A 94 -13.53 -13.50 -0.06
CA ASN A 94 -14.84 -14.12 -0.12
C ASN A 94 -14.72 -15.66 -0.26
N PRO A 95 -15.82 -16.43 -0.12
CA PRO A 95 -15.77 -17.89 -0.29
C PRO A 95 -15.27 -18.38 -1.65
N GLN A 96 -15.33 -17.54 -2.68
CA GLN A 96 -14.81 -17.82 -4.03
C GLN A 96 -13.31 -17.48 -4.18
N GLY A 97 -12.63 -17.06 -3.10
CA GLY A 97 -11.22 -16.73 -3.06
C GLY A 97 -10.85 -15.36 -3.62
N HIS A 98 -11.83 -14.51 -3.94
CA HIS A 98 -11.56 -13.13 -4.40
C HIS A 98 -11.23 -12.21 -3.23
N ILE A 99 -10.35 -11.24 -3.49
CA ILE A 99 -9.84 -10.30 -2.49
C ILE A 99 -10.89 -9.23 -2.19
N LEU A 100 -11.42 -9.21 -0.96
CA LEU A 100 -12.32 -8.15 -0.48
C LEU A 100 -11.57 -6.97 0.13
N ALA A 101 -10.48 -7.23 0.85
CA ALA A 101 -9.66 -6.21 1.49
C ALA A 101 -8.22 -6.67 1.67
N GLU A 102 -7.30 -5.72 1.69
CA GLU A 102 -5.96 -5.84 2.26
C GLU A 102 -6.00 -5.27 3.69
N ILE A 103 -5.52 -6.04 4.66
CA ILE A 103 -5.57 -5.69 6.07
C ILE A 103 -4.21 -5.89 6.71
N GLU A 104 -3.67 -4.82 7.30
CA GLU A 104 -2.53 -4.90 8.20
C GLU A 104 -3.04 -5.10 9.62
N THR A 105 -2.56 -6.11 10.31
CA THR A 105 -2.95 -6.40 11.70
C THR A 105 -1.75 -6.22 12.61
N TYR A 106 -1.93 -5.45 13.67
CA TYR A 106 -0.91 -5.16 14.69
C TYR A 106 -1.38 -5.66 16.04
N ALA A 107 -0.59 -6.51 16.68
CA ALA A 107 -0.89 -7.00 18.02
C ALA A 107 -0.54 -5.95 19.08
N GLN A 108 -1.50 -5.66 19.95
CA GLN A 108 -1.37 -4.83 21.13
C GLN A 108 -1.69 -5.69 22.37
N PRO A 109 -1.34 -5.28 23.60
CA PRO A 109 -1.58 -6.10 24.80
C PRO A 109 -3.03 -6.59 24.91
N GLU A 110 -4.01 -5.70 24.73
CA GLU A 110 -5.43 -6.00 24.94
C GLU A 110 -6.28 -5.98 23.66
N SER A 111 -5.67 -5.72 22.49
CA SER A 111 -6.39 -5.61 21.23
C SER A 111 -5.56 -6.09 20.02
N LEU A 112 -6.25 -6.31 18.91
CA LEU A 112 -5.68 -6.38 17.57
C LEU A 112 -6.12 -5.16 16.79
N PHE A 113 -5.17 -4.33 16.38
CA PHE A 113 -5.43 -3.11 15.65
C PHE A 113 -5.23 -3.35 14.16
N CYS A 114 -6.31 -3.22 13.40
CA CYS A 114 -6.34 -3.48 11.97
C CYS A 114 -6.38 -2.19 11.17
N VAL A 115 -5.58 -2.10 10.12
CA VAL A 115 -5.51 -0.95 9.21
C VAL A 115 -5.85 -1.42 7.80
N SER A 116 -6.75 -0.71 7.15
CA SER A 116 -7.16 -0.94 5.77
C SER A 116 -7.35 0.41 5.05
N TYR A 117 -8.12 0.46 3.99
CA TYR A 117 -8.38 1.67 3.21
C TYR A 117 -9.74 2.28 3.53
N ALA A 118 -9.79 3.62 3.62
CA ALA A 118 -11.02 4.35 3.93
C ALA A 118 -12.13 4.10 2.90
N MET A 119 -11.78 3.93 1.63
CA MET A 119 -12.74 3.69 0.53
C MET A 119 -13.57 2.40 0.67
N ILE A 120 -13.11 1.44 1.47
CA ILE A 120 -13.84 0.18 1.71
C ILE A 120 -14.30 0.03 3.16
N ARG A 121 -14.14 1.07 3.99
CA ARG A 121 -14.36 1.01 5.44
C ARG A 121 -15.73 0.46 5.82
N GLU A 122 -16.81 1.03 5.28
CA GLU A 122 -18.19 0.64 5.64
C GLU A 122 -18.45 -0.82 5.29
N ARG A 123 -18.12 -1.20 4.05
CA ARG A 123 -18.26 -2.58 3.59
C ARG A 123 -17.37 -3.56 4.37
N LEU A 124 -16.15 -3.13 4.74
CA LEU A 124 -15.26 -3.96 5.56
C LEU A 124 -15.88 -4.23 6.92
N ILE A 125 -16.46 -3.23 7.58
CA ILE A 125 -17.16 -3.36 8.86
C ILE A 125 -18.32 -4.34 8.72
N GLU A 126 -19.19 -4.15 7.74
CA GLU A 126 -20.32 -5.05 7.48
C GLU A 126 -19.89 -6.51 7.29
N VAL A 127 -18.84 -6.73 6.52
CA VAL A 127 -18.33 -8.10 6.23
C VAL A 127 -17.76 -8.73 7.50
N VAL A 128 -16.95 -8.01 8.27
CA VAL A 128 -16.33 -8.59 9.47
C VAL A 128 -17.37 -8.80 10.57
N GLU A 129 -18.31 -7.88 10.80
CA GLU A 129 -19.36 -8.05 11.78
C GLU A 129 -20.27 -9.27 11.51
N LYS A 130 -20.53 -9.55 10.23
CA LYS A 130 -21.32 -10.71 9.82
C LYS A 130 -20.72 -12.05 10.29
N TYR A 131 -19.41 -12.13 10.48
CA TYR A 131 -18.73 -13.32 10.94
C TYR A 131 -18.60 -13.41 12.48
N ILE A 132 -18.96 -12.35 13.21
CA ILE A 132 -19.03 -12.38 14.69
C ILE A 132 -20.38 -12.97 15.09
N ILE A 133 -20.42 -14.29 15.32
CA ILE A 133 -21.69 -15.00 15.65
C ILE A 133 -21.69 -15.46 17.11
N MET A 134 -20.67 -16.19 17.54
CA MET A 134 -20.56 -16.77 18.89
C MET A 134 -19.20 -16.43 19.55
N ASP A 135 -18.40 -15.59 18.88
CA ASP A 135 -17.12 -15.16 19.40
C ASP A 135 -17.30 -13.96 20.35
N ASP A 136 -16.62 -14.00 21.49
CA ASP A 136 -16.53 -12.85 22.39
C ASP A 136 -15.52 -11.85 21.85
N VAL A 137 -15.97 -11.06 20.88
CA VAL A 137 -15.20 -10.06 20.14
C VAL A 137 -15.99 -8.78 20.01
N THR A 138 -15.37 -7.68 20.34
CA THR A 138 -15.92 -6.34 20.12
C THR A 138 -15.10 -5.63 19.06
N LEU A 139 -15.75 -5.21 17.96
CA LEU A 139 -15.20 -4.34 16.93
C LEU A 139 -15.47 -2.87 17.28
N THR A 140 -14.44 -2.05 17.21
CA THR A 140 -14.54 -0.60 17.34
C THR A 140 -13.91 0.07 16.12
N ASP A 141 -14.64 0.97 15.49
CA ASP A 141 -14.14 1.81 14.42
C ASP A 141 -13.43 3.04 14.99
N GLU A 142 -12.13 3.07 14.84
CA GLU A 142 -11.23 4.12 15.33
C GLU A 142 -10.83 5.13 14.23
N THR A 143 -11.46 5.06 13.06
CA THR A 143 -11.05 5.85 11.87
C THR A 143 -11.14 7.36 12.10
N GLN A 144 -12.09 7.82 12.90
CA GLN A 144 -12.21 9.24 13.23
C GLN A 144 -11.25 9.69 14.34
N ARG A 145 -10.63 8.75 15.04
CA ARG A 145 -9.72 9.03 16.16
C ARG A 145 -8.27 9.15 15.70
N PHE A 146 -7.85 8.34 14.74
CA PHE A 146 -6.45 8.25 14.32
C PHE A 146 -6.22 8.77 12.91
N GLY A 147 -4.95 9.05 12.62
CA GLY A 147 -4.44 9.29 11.29
C GLY A 147 -2.96 8.92 11.17
N THR A 148 -2.49 8.81 9.96
CA THR A 148 -1.14 8.32 9.65
C THR A 148 -0.39 9.30 8.76
N LEU A 149 0.88 9.54 9.09
CA LEU A 149 1.88 10.19 8.26
C LEU A 149 2.99 9.18 7.96
N ALA A 150 3.65 9.27 6.82
CA ALA A 150 4.76 8.39 6.48
C ALA A 150 6.02 9.17 6.12
N MET A 151 7.19 8.61 6.41
CA MET A 151 8.47 9.06 5.90
C MET A 151 9.12 7.93 5.10
N GLU A 152 9.64 8.26 3.92
CA GLU A 152 10.34 7.33 3.04
C GLU A 152 11.64 7.92 2.50
N GLY A 153 12.64 7.10 2.39
CA GLY A 153 13.93 7.45 1.81
C GLY A 153 15.12 7.02 2.68
N PRO A 154 16.35 7.16 2.15
CA PRO A 154 17.56 6.68 2.82
C PRO A 154 17.84 7.38 4.16
N ARG A 155 17.31 8.58 4.38
CA ARG A 155 17.46 9.33 5.66
C ARG A 155 16.28 9.16 6.63
N ALA A 156 15.23 8.42 6.26
CA ALA A 156 14.06 8.24 7.14
C ALA A 156 14.43 7.66 8.51
N ALA A 157 15.37 6.72 8.57
CA ALA A 157 15.85 6.15 9.84
C ALA A 157 16.57 7.19 10.69
N ALA A 158 17.39 8.05 10.11
CA ALA A 158 18.10 9.10 10.84
C ALA A 158 17.13 10.14 11.42
N VAL A 159 16.10 10.52 10.66
CA VAL A 159 15.05 11.42 11.12
C VAL A 159 14.23 10.80 12.27
N ALA A 160 13.83 9.53 12.14
CA ALA A 160 13.11 8.82 13.21
C ALA A 160 13.94 8.72 14.49
N GLN A 161 15.25 8.43 14.37
CA GLN A 161 16.17 8.41 15.51
C GLN A 161 16.30 9.79 16.18
N ALA A 162 16.45 10.86 15.39
CA ALA A 162 16.60 12.21 15.92
C ALA A 162 15.33 12.71 16.62
N LEU A 163 14.16 12.44 16.06
CA LEU A 163 12.88 12.95 16.57
C LEU A 163 12.29 12.12 17.72
N ALA A 164 12.48 10.81 17.69
CA ALA A 164 11.79 9.88 18.58
C ALA A 164 12.72 8.92 19.34
N GLY A 165 14.02 8.95 19.08
CA GLY A 165 14.99 8.02 19.67
C GLY A 165 14.82 6.57 19.19
N ILE A 166 14.13 6.34 18.08
CA ILE A 166 13.79 5.00 17.57
C ILE A 166 14.78 4.56 16.49
N ASP A 167 15.47 3.45 16.76
CA ASP A 167 16.28 2.76 15.77
C ASP A 167 15.38 1.84 14.91
N LEU A 168 15.06 2.28 13.70
CA LEU A 168 14.26 1.51 12.75
C LEU A 168 14.94 0.20 12.31
N SER A 169 16.27 0.07 12.46
CA SER A 169 16.97 -1.16 12.10
C SER A 169 16.65 -2.30 13.07
N ALA A 170 16.41 -1.97 14.33
CA ALA A 170 16.04 -2.90 15.39
C ALA A 170 14.60 -3.44 15.25
N LEU A 171 13.73 -2.77 14.46
CA LEU A 171 12.38 -3.22 14.24
C LEU A 171 12.32 -4.23 13.06
N VAL A 172 11.55 -5.29 13.24
CA VAL A 172 11.16 -6.18 12.13
C VAL A 172 10.20 -5.44 11.19
N LYS A 173 10.01 -5.96 9.97
CA LYS A 173 8.98 -5.43 9.05
C LYS A 173 7.62 -5.47 9.74
N LEU A 174 6.87 -4.35 9.67
CA LEU A 174 5.60 -4.14 10.38
C LEU A 174 5.75 -4.20 11.92
N GLY A 175 6.98 -4.12 12.46
CA GLY A 175 7.19 -3.88 13.88
C GLY A 175 6.73 -2.47 14.24
N ARG A 176 6.04 -2.35 15.38
CA ARG A 176 5.42 -1.12 15.88
C ARG A 176 5.85 -0.84 17.31
N VAL A 177 6.16 0.40 17.60
CA VAL A 177 6.58 0.86 18.95
C VAL A 177 5.86 2.15 19.31
N GLU A 178 5.47 2.26 20.57
CA GLU A 178 4.92 3.50 21.12
C GLU A 178 6.07 4.47 21.48
N THR A 179 5.86 5.75 21.19
CA THR A 179 6.83 6.82 21.45
C THR A 179 6.14 8.18 21.53
N THR A 180 6.95 9.23 21.67
CA THR A 180 6.52 10.62 21.55
C THR A 180 7.43 11.37 20.60
N VAL A 181 6.84 12.23 19.76
CA VAL A 181 7.56 13.18 18.90
C VAL A 181 7.16 14.59 19.36
N ALA A 182 8.10 15.39 19.83
CA ALA A 182 7.84 16.73 20.38
C ALA A 182 6.65 16.75 21.38
N SER A 183 6.61 15.79 22.31
CA SER A 183 5.51 15.58 23.27
C SER A 183 4.17 15.13 22.66
N ILE A 184 4.11 14.78 21.39
CA ILE A 184 2.94 14.21 20.74
C ILE A 184 3.02 12.68 20.86
N PRO A 185 2.11 12.01 21.59
CA PRO A 185 2.07 10.55 21.62
C PRO A 185 1.78 10.00 20.23
N CYS A 186 2.57 9.03 19.79
CA CYS A 186 2.40 8.36 18.52
C CYS A 186 2.95 6.92 18.56
N GLN A 187 2.60 6.16 17.56
CA GLN A 187 3.19 4.84 17.32
C GLN A 187 3.99 4.90 16.01
N ILE A 188 5.21 4.42 16.03
CA ILE A 188 6.04 4.29 14.83
C ILE A 188 6.01 2.85 14.36
N THR A 189 5.70 2.65 13.08
CA THR A 189 5.72 1.35 12.42
C THR A 189 6.79 1.34 11.33
N LYS A 190 7.65 0.32 11.31
CA LYS A 190 8.59 0.10 10.19
C LYS A 190 7.83 -0.37 8.96
N ARG A 191 7.43 0.57 8.12
CA ARG A 191 6.65 0.36 6.92
C ARG A 191 6.92 1.46 5.90
N SER A 192 6.75 1.12 4.62
CA SER A 192 6.98 2.02 3.52
C SER A 192 5.90 1.81 2.43
N PRO A 193 5.06 2.81 2.16
CA PRO A 193 4.04 2.76 1.11
C PRO A 193 4.61 2.76 -0.32
N GLY A 194 5.77 3.37 -0.54
CA GLY A 194 6.45 3.43 -1.84
C GLY A 194 7.49 2.34 -2.07
N GLY A 195 7.73 1.47 -1.07
CA GLY A 195 8.62 0.32 -1.21
C GLY A 195 10.10 0.58 -0.92
N VAL A 196 10.49 1.80 -0.56
CA VAL A 196 11.85 2.12 -0.09
C VAL A 196 11.93 2.11 1.43
N ALA A 197 13.10 2.33 2.03
CA ALA A 197 13.22 2.37 3.48
C ALA A 197 12.35 3.49 4.09
N GLY A 198 11.61 3.19 5.16
CA GLY A 198 10.71 4.17 5.76
C GLY A 198 9.97 3.71 7.00
N CYS A 199 9.16 4.61 7.54
CA CYS A 199 8.27 4.35 8.68
C CYS A 199 6.98 5.16 8.57
N GLU A 200 5.96 4.70 9.29
CA GLU A 200 4.68 5.39 9.45
C GLU A 200 4.48 5.81 10.90
N PHE A 201 3.90 6.98 11.09
CA PHE A 201 3.55 7.58 12.37
C PHE A 201 2.03 7.57 12.51
N LEU A 202 1.50 6.76 13.40
CA LEU A 202 0.09 6.78 13.79
C LEU A 202 -0.09 7.68 15.00
N ALA A 203 -0.95 8.68 14.91
CA ALA A 203 -1.25 9.60 16.01
C ALA A 203 -2.75 9.93 16.05
N GLU A 204 -3.19 10.51 17.16
CA GLU A 204 -4.55 11.05 17.26
C GLU A 204 -4.77 12.13 16.19
N ARG A 205 -5.91 12.05 15.52
CA ARG A 205 -6.28 12.95 14.41
C ARG A 205 -6.17 14.44 14.80
N ALA A 206 -6.53 14.80 16.03
CA ALA A 206 -6.42 16.16 16.55
C ALA A 206 -4.96 16.67 16.67
N LYS A 207 -3.97 15.77 16.65
CA LYS A 207 -2.55 16.10 16.77
C LYS A 207 -1.80 16.08 15.43
N LEU A 208 -2.43 15.63 14.35
CA LEU A 208 -1.78 15.44 13.05
C LEU A 208 -1.19 16.72 12.47
N ALA A 209 -1.85 17.86 12.60
CA ALA A 209 -1.34 19.13 12.07
C ALA A 209 -0.01 19.51 12.75
N ASN A 210 0.06 19.38 14.07
CA ASN A 210 1.28 19.67 14.81
C ASN A 210 2.37 18.63 14.48
N LEU A 211 2.01 17.35 14.37
CA LEU A 211 2.95 16.30 14.01
C LEU A 211 3.49 16.52 12.59
N TRP A 212 2.64 16.89 11.62
CA TRP A 212 3.06 17.25 10.27
C TRP A 212 4.09 18.38 10.27
N GLN A 213 3.86 19.43 11.05
CA GLN A 213 4.79 20.57 11.15
C GLN A 213 6.17 20.13 11.66
N VAL A 214 6.20 19.40 12.79
CA VAL A 214 7.45 18.90 13.37
C VAL A 214 8.19 17.98 12.41
N LEU A 215 7.49 17.05 11.78
CA LEU A 215 8.09 16.15 10.78
C LEU A 215 8.59 16.93 9.56
N SER A 216 7.83 17.91 9.06
CA SER A 216 8.20 18.73 7.90
C SER A 216 9.47 19.52 8.14
N GLU A 217 9.63 20.13 9.32
CA GLU A 217 10.84 20.86 9.71
C GLU A 217 12.06 19.94 9.70
N SER A 218 11.96 18.79 10.37
CA SER A 218 13.07 17.84 10.43
C SER A 218 13.39 17.22 9.05
N VAL A 219 12.38 16.88 8.26
CA VAL A 219 12.56 16.38 6.88
C VAL A 219 13.31 17.42 6.04
N LYS A 220 12.98 18.70 6.17
CA LYS A 220 13.61 19.82 5.47
C LYS A 220 15.08 20.01 5.87
N GLU A 221 15.38 19.90 7.17
CA GLU A 221 16.76 19.95 7.70
C GLU A 221 17.64 18.82 7.13
N HIS A 222 17.04 17.70 6.78
CA HIS A 222 17.73 16.57 6.15
C HIS A 222 17.75 16.65 4.61
N GLY A 223 17.28 17.78 4.01
CA GLY A 223 17.28 17.98 2.56
C GLY A 223 16.15 17.23 1.84
N GLY A 224 15.09 16.89 2.55
CA GLY A 224 13.88 16.29 2.02
C GLY A 224 12.72 17.27 1.89
N GLY A 225 11.53 16.74 1.61
CA GLY A 225 10.32 17.55 1.44
C GLY A 225 9.04 16.73 1.46
N PRO A 226 7.88 17.39 1.29
CA PRO A 226 6.62 16.70 1.13
C PRO A 226 6.59 15.95 -0.22
N MET A 227 5.88 14.82 -0.27
CA MET A 227 5.69 14.03 -1.48
C MET A 227 4.22 13.69 -1.66
N GLY A 228 3.66 14.10 -2.81
CA GLY A 228 2.29 13.79 -3.21
C GLY A 228 2.12 12.41 -3.82
N TYR A 229 0.88 12.08 -4.10
CA TYR A 229 0.53 10.73 -4.56
C TYR A 229 0.94 10.43 -6.01
N GLU A 230 1.13 11.45 -6.87
CA GLU A 230 1.70 11.22 -8.21
C GLU A 230 3.14 10.72 -8.11
N ALA A 231 3.98 11.40 -7.33
CA ALA A 231 5.36 10.99 -7.08
C ALA A 231 5.43 9.64 -6.36
N LEU A 232 4.59 9.45 -5.33
CA LEU A 232 4.50 8.19 -4.59
C LEU A 232 4.05 7.02 -5.48
N SER A 233 3.12 7.26 -6.42
CA SER A 233 2.69 6.26 -7.41
C SER A 233 3.83 5.87 -8.35
N ALA A 234 4.60 6.82 -8.85
CA ALA A 234 5.78 6.52 -9.66
C ALA A 234 6.84 5.75 -8.87
N GLN A 235 7.08 6.14 -7.61
CA GLN A 235 8.03 5.46 -6.71
C GLN A 235 7.64 4.00 -6.47
N ARG A 236 6.38 3.73 -6.08
CA ARG A 236 5.94 2.37 -5.79
C ARG A 236 5.94 1.45 -7.02
N LEU A 237 5.64 2.00 -8.22
CA LEU A 237 5.74 1.27 -9.48
C LEU A 237 7.18 0.81 -9.73
N ALA A 238 8.15 1.71 -9.55
CA ALA A 238 9.57 1.38 -9.70
C ALA A 238 10.06 0.32 -8.69
N GLN A 239 9.37 0.16 -7.56
CA GLN A 239 9.65 -0.85 -6.54
C GLN A 239 8.80 -2.14 -6.70
N GLY A 240 7.97 -2.23 -7.73
CA GLY A 240 7.10 -3.38 -7.96
C GLY A 240 6.00 -3.54 -6.91
N VAL A 241 5.63 -2.48 -6.16
CA VAL A 241 4.65 -2.52 -5.07
C VAL A 241 3.23 -2.28 -5.59
N PRO A 242 2.35 -3.29 -5.59
CA PRO A 242 0.97 -3.11 -6.01
C PRO A 242 0.13 -2.44 -4.93
N TRP A 243 -0.87 -1.66 -5.33
CA TRP A 243 -1.83 -1.02 -4.44
C TRP A 243 -3.23 -1.61 -4.57
N TYR A 244 -3.86 -1.87 -3.42
CA TYR A 244 -5.28 -2.25 -3.38
C TYR A 244 -6.16 -1.14 -4.00
N GLY A 245 -7.14 -1.56 -4.80
CA GLY A 245 -8.04 -0.66 -5.51
C GLY A 245 -7.50 -0.10 -6.84
N TYR A 246 -6.17 -0.18 -7.06
CA TYR A 246 -5.51 0.22 -8.30
C TYR A 246 -5.02 -0.98 -9.10
N ASP A 247 -4.21 -1.84 -8.47
CA ASP A 247 -3.60 -2.98 -9.16
C ASP A 247 -4.24 -4.30 -8.79
N PHE A 248 -4.91 -4.39 -7.67
CA PHE A 248 -5.66 -5.57 -7.27
C PHE A 248 -6.86 -5.20 -6.39
N GLY A 249 -7.83 -6.10 -6.30
CA GLY A 249 -9.06 -5.95 -5.54
C GLY A 249 -10.02 -7.10 -5.80
N GLU A 250 -11.32 -6.81 -5.79
CA GLU A 250 -12.39 -7.83 -5.83
C GLU A 250 -12.47 -8.69 -7.09
N LYS A 251 -11.80 -8.27 -8.16
CA LYS A 251 -11.77 -9.02 -9.44
C LYS A 251 -10.63 -10.03 -9.50
N GLN A 252 -9.77 -10.08 -8.48
CA GLN A 252 -8.59 -10.92 -8.45
C GLN A 252 -8.61 -11.90 -7.28
N ILE A 253 -7.96 -13.04 -7.51
CA ILE A 253 -7.52 -13.95 -6.44
C ILE A 253 -6.05 -13.64 -6.09
N PRO A 254 -5.57 -14.02 -4.89
CA PRO A 254 -4.21 -13.66 -4.44
C PRO A 254 -3.09 -14.06 -5.41
N GLN A 255 -3.19 -15.23 -6.03
CA GLN A 255 -2.18 -15.74 -6.97
C GLN A 255 -2.14 -14.98 -8.29
N GLU A 256 -3.27 -14.45 -8.77
CA GLU A 256 -3.28 -13.55 -9.93
C GLU A 256 -2.55 -12.24 -9.62
N ALA A 257 -2.76 -11.72 -8.41
CA ALA A 257 -2.16 -10.47 -7.94
C ALA A 257 -0.67 -10.60 -7.51
N GLY A 258 -0.16 -11.83 -7.39
CA GLY A 258 1.21 -12.09 -6.93
C GLY A 258 1.42 -11.82 -5.44
N LEU A 259 0.38 -12.01 -4.62
CA LEU A 259 0.37 -11.70 -3.19
C LEU A 259 0.53 -12.94 -2.30
N GLU A 260 0.58 -14.12 -2.88
CA GLU A 260 0.57 -15.40 -2.14
C GLU A 260 1.74 -15.55 -1.16
N VAL A 261 2.91 -15.00 -1.47
CA VAL A 261 4.10 -15.13 -0.62
C VAL A 261 4.07 -14.18 0.57
N SER A 262 3.51 -13.00 0.39
CA SER A 262 3.58 -11.92 1.39
C SER A 262 2.34 -11.82 2.29
N HIS A 263 1.17 -12.28 1.80
CA HIS A 263 -0.11 -12.05 2.46
C HIS A 263 -0.78 -13.34 2.98
N ILE A 264 -0.23 -14.51 2.66
CA ILE A 264 -0.85 -15.81 3.01
C ILE A 264 0.10 -16.67 3.82
N SER A 265 -0.38 -17.18 4.95
CA SER A 265 0.27 -18.27 5.66
C SER A 265 -0.32 -19.61 5.18
N PHE A 266 0.53 -20.47 4.66
CA PHE A 266 0.14 -21.82 4.21
C PHE A 266 0.27 -22.89 5.32
N THR A 267 0.67 -22.49 6.52
CA THR A 267 0.88 -23.39 7.67
C THR A 267 -0.14 -23.16 8.78
N LYS A 268 -0.92 -22.07 8.72
CA LYS A 268 -1.99 -21.78 9.68
C LYS A 268 -3.24 -22.64 9.44
N GLY A 269 -4.18 -22.62 10.39
CA GLY A 269 -5.49 -23.26 10.26
C GLY A 269 -6.40 -22.63 9.20
N CYS A 270 -7.61 -23.18 9.05
CA CYS A 270 -8.57 -22.76 8.02
C CYS A 270 -8.95 -21.28 8.12
N TYR A 271 -9.25 -20.70 6.96
CA TYR A 271 -9.77 -19.34 6.80
C TYR A 271 -10.75 -19.27 5.61
N THR A 272 -11.55 -18.21 5.55
CA THR A 272 -12.53 -18.00 4.47
C THR A 272 -11.84 -17.91 3.11
N GLY A 273 -12.31 -18.71 2.11
CA GLY A 273 -11.74 -18.73 0.76
C GLY A 273 -10.51 -19.63 0.58
N GLN A 274 -10.02 -20.31 1.64
CA GLN A 274 -8.82 -21.15 1.60
C GLN A 274 -8.89 -22.27 0.56
N GLU A 275 -10.06 -22.89 0.37
CA GLU A 275 -10.20 -24.01 -0.57
C GLU A 275 -9.77 -23.63 -1.99
N ILE A 276 -10.15 -22.43 -2.44
CA ILE A 276 -9.77 -21.92 -3.77
C ILE A 276 -8.26 -21.63 -3.82
N VAL A 277 -7.72 -20.98 -2.79
CA VAL A 277 -6.29 -20.66 -2.67
C VAL A 277 -5.43 -21.93 -2.73
N GLU A 278 -5.79 -22.97 -1.96
CA GLU A 278 -5.08 -24.25 -1.94
C GLU A 278 -5.25 -25.03 -3.25
N ARG A 279 -6.42 -25.00 -3.87
CA ARG A 279 -6.65 -25.62 -5.16
C ARG A 279 -5.77 -25.02 -6.26
N VAL A 280 -5.65 -23.68 -6.29
CA VAL A 280 -4.76 -23.00 -7.23
C VAL A 280 -3.30 -23.32 -6.93
N ARG A 281 -2.90 -23.35 -5.65
CA ARG A 281 -1.56 -23.72 -5.23
C ARG A 281 -1.18 -25.15 -5.66
N SER A 282 -2.07 -26.12 -5.44
CA SER A 282 -1.82 -27.55 -5.75
C SER A 282 -1.84 -27.85 -7.25
N ARG A 283 -2.69 -27.16 -8.02
CA ARG A 283 -2.80 -27.31 -9.47
C ARG A 283 -1.92 -26.34 -10.28
N GLY A 284 -1.35 -25.35 -9.61
CA GLY A 284 -0.23 -24.55 -10.06
C GLY A 284 -0.48 -23.50 -11.11
N GLN A 285 -1.73 -23.13 -11.47
CA GLN A 285 -1.91 -22.28 -12.64
C GLN A 285 -3.11 -21.32 -12.53
N VAL A 286 -2.81 -20.03 -12.68
CA VAL A 286 -3.80 -18.98 -12.96
C VAL A 286 -3.82 -18.65 -14.45
N ASN A 287 -4.97 -18.19 -14.97
CA ASN A 287 -5.13 -17.85 -16.39
C ASN A 287 -4.42 -16.54 -16.77
N ARG A 288 -4.21 -15.66 -15.80
CA ARG A 288 -3.52 -14.37 -15.95
C ARG A 288 -2.74 -14.06 -14.68
N ARG A 289 -1.74 -13.21 -14.78
CA ARG A 289 -0.97 -12.76 -13.62
C ARG A 289 -0.64 -11.27 -13.75
N ARG A 290 -0.55 -10.58 -12.62
CA ARG A 290 0.03 -9.25 -12.55
C ARG A 290 1.52 -9.34 -12.90
N VAL A 291 1.94 -8.45 -13.77
CA VAL A 291 3.34 -8.30 -14.23
C VAL A 291 3.74 -6.84 -14.16
N ASP A 292 5.03 -6.60 -14.09
CA ASP A 292 5.60 -5.29 -14.29
C ASP A 292 5.91 -5.09 -15.78
N LEU A 293 5.78 -3.87 -16.27
CA LEU A 293 5.86 -3.53 -17.69
C LEU A 293 6.80 -2.35 -17.90
N ILE A 294 7.69 -2.48 -18.90
CA ILE A 294 8.46 -1.37 -19.45
C ILE A 294 7.82 -1.02 -20.79
N PHE A 295 7.50 0.27 -20.99
CA PHE A 295 6.91 0.76 -22.23
C PHE A 295 7.99 1.41 -23.09
N ASP A 296 8.17 0.89 -24.31
CA ASP A 296 9.01 1.50 -25.35
C ASP A 296 8.16 2.59 -26.03
N ASP A 297 8.72 3.80 -26.19
CA ASP A 297 8.10 4.93 -26.88
C ASP A 297 7.23 5.91 -26.06
N ALA A 298 6.84 6.98 -26.76
CA ALA A 298 6.42 8.23 -26.21
C ALA A 298 4.99 8.19 -25.65
N GLY A 299 4.86 7.85 -24.37
CA GLY A 299 3.59 8.03 -23.70
C GLY A 299 3.47 7.22 -22.43
N VAL A 300 2.49 7.60 -21.61
CA VAL A 300 2.12 6.87 -20.40
C VAL A 300 0.77 6.22 -20.68
N PRO A 301 0.68 4.87 -20.72
CA PRO A 301 -0.59 4.21 -20.92
C PRO A 301 -1.60 4.57 -19.82
N ALA A 302 -2.84 4.78 -20.22
CA ALA A 302 -3.93 5.00 -19.26
C ALA A 302 -4.29 3.70 -18.51
N PRO A 303 -4.83 3.79 -17.30
CA PRO A 303 -5.44 2.64 -16.63
C PRO A 303 -6.53 2.01 -17.50
N GLY A 304 -6.49 0.68 -17.68
CA GLY A 304 -7.39 -0.08 -18.56
C GLY A 304 -6.91 -0.19 -20.01
N GLU A 305 -5.80 0.44 -20.39
CA GLU A 305 -5.21 0.30 -21.72
C GLU A 305 -5.01 -1.17 -22.08
N THR A 306 -5.46 -1.56 -23.27
CA THR A 306 -5.43 -2.95 -23.74
C THR A 306 -4.03 -3.35 -24.21
N LEU A 307 -3.59 -4.53 -23.80
CA LEU A 307 -2.36 -5.17 -24.27
C LEU A 307 -2.70 -6.27 -25.26
N THR A 308 -2.02 -6.28 -26.41
CA THR A 308 -2.30 -7.22 -27.51
C THR A 308 -1.05 -7.95 -28.00
N VAL A 309 -1.26 -9.14 -28.58
CA VAL A 309 -0.27 -9.88 -29.40
C VAL A 309 -1.00 -10.35 -30.66
N ASP A 310 -0.44 -10.08 -31.83
CA ASP A 310 -1.06 -10.40 -33.13
C ASP A 310 -2.51 -9.89 -33.25
N GLY A 311 -2.77 -8.69 -32.72
CA GLY A 311 -4.08 -8.04 -32.72
C GLY A 311 -5.13 -8.66 -31.78
N LYS A 312 -4.75 -9.65 -30.97
CA LYS A 312 -5.64 -10.27 -29.96
C LYS A 312 -5.33 -9.71 -28.58
N GLU A 313 -6.38 -9.38 -27.82
CA GLU A 313 -6.24 -8.95 -26.42
C GLU A 313 -5.65 -10.07 -25.55
N VAL A 314 -4.57 -9.76 -24.86
CA VAL A 314 -3.87 -10.65 -23.94
C VAL A 314 -3.76 -10.09 -22.52
N GLY A 315 -4.16 -8.83 -22.31
CA GLY A 315 -4.07 -8.20 -20.99
C GLY A 315 -4.49 -6.75 -20.99
N SER A 316 -4.30 -6.11 -19.84
CA SER A 316 -4.55 -4.67 -19.68
C SER A 316 -3.62 -4.06 -18.63
N VAL A 317 -3.32 -2.77 -18.78
CA VAL A 317 -2.52 -1.96 -17.86
C VAL A 317 -3.38 -1.58 -16.64
N THR A 318 -2.85 -1.67 -15.43
CA THR A 318 -3.51 -1.17 -14.23
C THR A 318 -3.10 0.26 -13.91
N ARG A 319 -1.81 0.53 -13.97
CA ARG A 319 -1.23 1.87 -13.76
C ARG A 319 0.13 1.96 -14.46
N ALA A 320 0.46 3.16 -14.94
CA ALA A 320 1.79 3.49 -15.48
C ALA A 320 2.21 4.90 -15.05
N ALA A 321 3.52 5.15 -15.02
CA ALA A 321 4.13 6.44 -14.76
C ALA A 321 5.54 6.50 -15.33
N ILE A 322 6.11 7.72 -15.44
CA ILE A 322 7.53 7.92 -15.76
C ILE A 322 8.23 8.35 -14.46
N PRO A 323 9.01 7.46 -13.80
CA PRO A 323 9.81 7.84 -12.64
C PRO A 323 10.83 8.93 -12.95
N SER A 324 11.22 9.73 -11.95
CA SER A 324 12.14 10.87 -12.10
C SER A 324 13.46 10.52 -12.79
N PHE A 325 13.96 9.31 -12.54
CA PHE A 325 15.25 8.81 -13.03
C PHE A 325 15.16 8.05 -14.36
N LEU A 326 13.98 7.96 -14.96
CA LEU A 326 13.75 7.30 -16.26
C LEU A 326 13.25 8.30 -17.31
N SER A 327 13.52 7.99 -18.58
CA SER A 327 12.99 8.73 -19.74
C SER A 327 11.83 8.00 -20.42
N TYR A 328 11.43 6.83 -19.91
CA TYR A 328 10.36 5.99 -20.45
C TYR A 328 9.38 5.59 -19.34
N ALA A 329 8.18 5.20 -19.75
CA ALA A 329 7.15 4.77 -18.81
C ALA A 329 7.39 3.34 -18.32
N ILE A 330 7.06 3.12 -17.05
CA ILE A 330 6.94 1.80 -16.44
C ILE A 330 5.53 1.66 -15.85
N GLY A 331 5.10 0.42 -15.62
CA GLY A 331 3.79 0.20 -15.03
C GLY A 331 3.55 -1.23 -14.58
N MET A 332 2.30 -1.49 -14.24
CA MET A 332 1.80 -2.82 -13.90
C MET A 332 0.58 -3.14 -14.77
N GLY A 333 0.33 -4.43 -14.97
CA GLY A 333 -0.83 -4.89 -15.70
C GLY A 333 -1.10 -6.36 -15.47
N TYR A 334 -2.25 -6.82 -15.91
CA TYR A 334 -2.59 -8.25 -15.94
C TYR A 334 -2.39 -8.79 -17.35
N VAL A 335 -1.61 -9.85 -17.47
CA VAL A 335 -1.31 -10.49 -18.75
C VAL A 335 -1.64 -11.97 -18.67
N ARG A 336 -2.24 -12.49 -19.75
CA ARG A 336 -2.59 -13.91 -19.90
C ARG A 336 -1.31 -14.76 -19.78
N ARG A 337 -1.47 -15.94 -19.20
CA ARG A 337 -0.39 -16.87 -18.91
C ARG A 337 0.55 -17.15 -20.07
N ASP A 338 -0.02 -17.31 -21.28
CA ASP A 338 0.77 -17.67 -22.48
C ASP A 338 1.68 -16.51 -22.95
N HIS A 339 1.49 -15.30 -22.40
CA HIS A 339 2.20 -14.07 -22.79
C HIS A 339 2.87 -13.33 -21.63
N ASN A 340 2.87 -13.88 -20.39
CA ASN A 340 3.37 -13.18 -19.20
C ASN A 340 4.78 -13.59 -18.76
N ALA A 341 5.52 -14.30 -19.58
CA ALA A 341 6.92 -14.63 -19.31
C ALA A 341 7.79 -13.37 -19.38
N LEU A 342 8.83 -13.30 -18.54
CA LEU A 342 9.80 -12.20 -18.58
C LEU A 342 10.38 -12.04 -19.99
N GLY A 343 10.46 -10.80 -20.48
CA GLY A 343 10.91 -10.45 -21.81
C GLY A 343 9.86 -10.58 -22.91
N SER A 344 8.64 -11.08 -22.61
CA SER A 344 7.55 -11.11 -23.59
C SER A 344 7.22 -9.70 -24.08
N ARG A 345 7.08 -9.54 -25.40
CA ARG A 345 6.69 -8.29 -26.05
C ARG A 345 5.21 -8.26 -26.31
N LEU A 346 4.58 -7.17 -25.94
CA LEU A 346 3.16 -6.90 -26.09
C LEU A 346 3.00 -5.58 -26.86
N ASN A 347 1.86 -5.36 -27.51
CA ASN A 347 1.54 -4.08 -28.14
C ASN A 347 0.43 -3.37 -27.35
N TRP A 348 0.47 -2.05 -27.35
CA TRP A 348 -0.58 -1.16 -26.87
C TRP A 348 -0.77 -0.02 -27.86
N SER A 349 -1.75 0.87 -27.69
CA SER A 349 -2.08 1.91 -28.69
C SER A 349 -0.94 2.88 -29.00
N GLY A 350 -0.01 3.11 -28.05
CA GLY A 350 1.13 4.03 -28.18
C GLY A 350 2.47 3.37 -28.56
N GLY A 351 2.52 2.02 -28.71
CA GLY A 351 3.78 1.34 -29.04
C GLY A 351 3.90 -0.08 -28.50
N THR A 352 5.03 -0.44 -27.93
CA THR A 352 5.29 -1.77 -27.37
C THR A 352 5.49 -1.72 -25.85
N ALA A 353 5.23 -2.85 -25.20
CA ALA A 353 5.51 -3.08 -23.79
C ALA A 353 6.27 -4.39 -23.62
N VAL A 354 7.19 -4.43 -22.65
CA VAL A 354 7.97 -5.62 -22.31
C VAL A 354 7.65 -6.05 -20.90
N VAL A 355 7.27 -7.33 -20.73
CA VAL A 355 7.06 -7.93 -19.41
C VAL A 355 8.38 -7.97 -18.66
N SER A 356 8.38 -7.43 -17.44
CA SER A 356 9.58 -7.20 -16.64
C SER A 356 9.36 -7.59 -15.18
N LYS A 357 10.33 -7.30 -14.31
CA LYS A 357 10.25 -7.47 -12.87
C LYS A 357 11.02 -6.35 -12.17
N PHE A 358 10.33 -5.62 -11.28
CA PHE A 358 10.91 -4.50 -10.55
C PHE A 358 11.18 -4.87 -9.08
N PRO A 359 12.20 -4.26 -8.45
CA PRO A 359 13.12 -3.23 -8.99
C PRO A 359 14.28 -3.78 -9.83
N GLU A 360 14.45 -5.10 -9.93
CA GLU A 360 15.65 -5.74 -10.49
C GLU A 360 15.98 -5.26 -11.91
N ALA A 361 14.97 -5.21 -12.78
CA ALA A 361 15.17 -4.76 -14.18
C ALA A 361 15.59 -3.29 -14.28
N LEU A 362 15.27 -2.44 -13.30
CA LEU A 362 15.63 -1.03 -13.31
C LEU A 362 17.05 -0.78 -12.77
N ALA A 363 17.59 -1.69 -11.96
CA ALA A 363 18.94 -1.60 -11.43
C ALA A 363 20.01 -1.85 -12.51
N GLU A 364 19.66 -2.59 -13.58
CA GLU A 364 20.52 -2.90 -14.71
C GLU A 364 20.56 -1.78 -15.76
N THR A 365 19.66 -0.81 -15.67
CA THR A 365 19.61 0.32 -16.62
C THR A 365 20.62 1.37 -16.18
N PRO A 366 21.63 1.74 -17.03
CA PRO A 366 22.53 2.84 -16.71
C PRO A 366 21.69 4.11 -16.51
N SER A 367 21.88 4.78 -15.36
CA SER A 367 21.21 6.06 -15.13
C SER A 367 21.58 7.01 -16.28
N ALA A 368 20.58 7.53 -16.99
CA ALA A 368 20.77 8.56 -17.98
C ALA A 368 21.47 9.74 -17.27
N LYS A 369 22.69 10.04 -17.71
CA LYS A 369 23.50 11.18 -17.26
C LYS A 369 22.94 12.46 -17.85
#